data_3b902144e5b18fae2c1207b8e2e0de5e
#
_entry.id   3b902144e5b18fae2c1207b8e2e0de5e
#
_cell.length_a   1.000
_cell.length_b   1.000
_cell.length_c   1.000
_cell.angle_alpha   90.00
_cell.angle_beta   90.00
_cell.angle_gamma   90.00
#
_symmetry.space_group_name_H-M   'P 1'
#
loop_
_entity.id
_entity.type
_entity.pdbx_description
1 polymer ?
#
loop_
_entity_poly.entity_id
_entity_poly.type
_entity_poly.pdbx_seq_one_letter_code
_entity_poly.pdbx_strand_id
1 'polypeptide(L)'
;MKIGVIGAGAAGLIAGAFAAKGGASVDIIDRNEKTGKKLFLTGKGRCNITNSADIDAFLKNVPHNGRFLYSAFDGFFNDDIIELINSCGVRTKLERGGRYFPESDKSSDVIRALQTNAVRCGANIVLNSRVSSVSKTENGGFRLCFENGQKKYYDKVIIATGGASYPSTGSTGDGYSFAESLGHTVAAPKPSLIPLVANEAWAGDLMGLSLKNVVLRAYAPEKSKKTKSGEPFPGKYSANESGNAEKGGYACSASENTAKIEKKQKKRKPVYEELGEMLFTHFGVSGPLVLSASSYLADSPNGALLEIDLKPGLTAEQLDLRILRDFEKYKHKQVQNAMCDLLPQRLIDAVLHVAGVDAEITVDNLTREQRGAIVRTLKCLPLTVRAARPVEEAIIACLLYTSPSPRDT
;
A
#
# COMPACT_ATOMS: atom_id res chain seq x y z
N MET A 1 -11.81 31.80 20.56
CA MET A 1 -12.20 30.42 20.34
C MET A 1 -11.04 29.52 20.71
N LYS A 2 -11.26 28.49 21.52
CA LYS A 2 -10.24 27.51 21.93
C LYS A 2 -10.39 26.22 21.18
N ILE A 3 -9.31 25.75 20.53
CA ILE A 3 -9.33 24.54 19.70
C ILE A 3 -8.34 23.50 20.23
N GLY A 4 -8.82 22.26 20.41
CA GLY A 4 -7.99 21.11 20.71
C GLY A 4 -7.72 20.29 19.46
N VAL A 5 -6.44 20.12 19.07
CA VAL A 5 -6.02 19.25 17.96
C VAL A 5 -5.43 17.97 18.54
N ILE A 6 -6.04 16.84 18.29
CA ILE A 6 -5.59 15.54 18.82
C ILE A 6 -4.69 14.85 17.79
N GLY A 7 -3.40 14.83 18.05
CA GLY A 7 -2.34 14.28 17.20
C GLY A 7 -1.41 15.38 16.68
N ALA A 8 -0.10 15.26 16.94
CA ALA A 8 0.96 16.12 16.44
C ALA A 8 1.71 15.48 15.25
N GLY A 9 1.00 14.80 14.38
CA GLY A 9 1.46 14.33 13.08
C GLY A 9 1.43 15.46 12.03
N ALA A 10 1.67 15.11 10.75
CA ALA A 10 1.64 16.10 9.65
C ALA A 10 0.33 16.88 9.62
N ALA A 11 -0.81 16.20 9.65
CA ALA A 11 -2.12 16.82 9.58
C ALA A 11 -2.39 17.73 10.78
N GLY A 12 -2.08 17.26 12.00
CA GLY A 12 -2.35 18.05 13.21
C GLY A 12 -1.47 19.27 13.36
N LEU A 13 -0.18 19.18 12.96
CA LEU A 13 0.73 20.35 12.98
C LEU A 13 0.28 21.42 12.00
N ILE A 14 -0.15 21.04 10.79
CA ILE A 14 -0.64 21.98 9.78
C ILE A 14 -1.98 22.56 10.20
N ALA A 15 -2.95 21.73 10.56
CA ALA A 15 -4.28 22.17 10.98
C ALA A 15 -4.23 23.10 12.21
N GLY A 16 -3.38 22.76 13.18
CA GLY A 16 -3.16 23.59 14.37
C GLY A 16 -2.51 24.95 14.06
N ALA A 17 -1.53 24.96 13.13
CA ALA A 17 -0.90 26.19 12.67
C ALA A 17 -1.91 27.12 11.98
N PHE A 18 -2.72 26.59 11.07
CA PHE A 18 -3.75 27.37 10.36
C PHE A 18 -4.83 27.89 11.31
N ALA A 19 -5.28 27.06 12.25
CA ALA A 19 -6.26 27.49 13.25
C ALA A 19 -5.72 28.62 14.16
N ALA A 20 -4.45 28.51 14.59
CA ALA A 20 -3.80 29.53 15.39
C ALA A 20 -3.57 30.82 14.60
N LYS A 21 -3.12 30.72 13.33
CA LYS A 21 -3.00 31.87 12.41
C LYS A 21 -4.35 32.59 12.20
N GLY A 22 -5.46 31.85 12.25
CA GLY A 22 -6.83 32.41 12.23
C GLY A 22 -7.30 33.00 13.54
N GLY A 23 -6.45 33.17 14.55
CA GLY A 23 -6.74 33.84 15.83
C GLY A 23 -7.34 32.96 16.91
N ALA A 24 -7.33 31.61 16.72
CA ALA A 24 -7.75 30.70 17.76
C ALA A 24 -6.62 30.43 18.77
N SER A 25 -6.99 30.19 20.04
CA SER A 25 -6.09 29.58 21.03
C SER A 25 -6.04 28.06 20.78
N VAL A 26 -4.89 27.53 20.39
CA VAL A 26 -4.77 26.15 19.93
C VAL A 26 -3.82 25.34 20.81
N ASP A 27 -4.29 24.19 21.32
CA ASP A 27 -3.46 23.14 21.88
C ASP A 27 -3.36 21.96 20.88
N ILE A 28 -2.14 21.65 20.41
CA ILE A 28 -1.85 20.44 19.63
C ILE A 28 -1.35 19.37 20.60
N ILE A 29 -2.14 18.32 20.78
CA ILE A 29 -1.99 17.34 21.84
C ILE A 29 -1.52 16.00 21.26
N ASP A 30 -0.43 15.43 21.75
CA ASP A 30 0.04 14.12 21.31
C ASP A 30 0.42 13.21 22.47
N ARG A 31 0.14 11.92 22.31
CA ARG A 31 0.52 10.88 23.27
C ARG A 31 2.03 10.59 23.33
N ASN A 32 2.72 10.89 22.24
CA ASN A 32 4.14 10.63 22.09
C ASN A 32 4.99 11.72 22.72
N GLU A 33 6.25 11.39 22.95
CA GLU A 33 7.29 12.30 23.45
C GLU A 33 7.86 13.24 22.36
N LYS A 34 7.50 12.98 21.09
CA LYS A 34 7.96 13.75 19.91
C LYS A 34 6.85 13.89 18.89
N THR A 35 6.85 15.01 18.17
CA THR A 35 5.98 15.24 17.02
C THR A 35 6.41 14.39 15.82
N GLY A 36 5.49 14.10 14.91
CA GLY A 36 5.80 13.59 13.58
C GLY A 36 6.41 12.19 13.53
N LYS A 37 6.22 11.32 14.52
CA LYS A 37 6.81 9.95 14.54
C LYS A 37 6.61 9.17 13.23
N LYS A 38 5.41 9.22 12.65
CA LYS A 38 5.17 8.53 11.37
C LYS A 38 5.88 9.22 10.21
N LEU A 39 5.97 10.54 10.18
CA LEU A 39 6.75 11.27 9.17
C LEU A 39 8.20 10.84 9.16
N PHE A 40 8.77 10.57 10.33
CA PHE A 40 10.16 10.12 10.47
C PHE A 40 10.44 8.83 9.69
N LEU A 41 9.46 7.95 9.54
CA LEU A 41 9.59 6.67 8.83
C LEU A 41 9.36 6.80 7.31
N THR A 42 8.71 7.87 6.85
CA THR A 42 8.35 8.03 5.44
C THR A 42 9.59 8.20 4.55
N GLY A 43 9.51 7.73 3.31
CA GLY A 43 10.61 7.84 2.34
C GLY A 43 11.92 7.19 2.81
N LYS A 44 11.86 6.13 3.65
CA LYS A 44 13.04 5.47 4.26
C LYS A 44 13.86 6.44 5.13
N GLY A 45 13.18 7.27 5.92
CA GLY A 45 13.82 8.27 6.79
C GLY A 45 14.13 9.61 6.12
N ARG A 46 13.81 9.78 4.83
CA ARG A 46 14.06 11.00 4.05
C ARG A 46 12.86 11.95 4.01
N CYS A 47 11.66 11.47 4.30
CA CYS A 47 10.37 12.15 4.13
C CYS A 47 10.05 12.51 2.67
N ASN A 48 9.32 11.64 1.97
CA ASN A 48 8.66 12.03 0.73
C ASN A 48 7.52 13.01 1.08
N ILE A 49 7.69 14.29 0.74
CA ILE A 49 6.79 15.37 1.16
C ILE A 49 5.52 15.35 0.33
N THR A 50 5.68 15.43 -0.99
CA THR A 50 4.60 15.46 -1.97
C THR A 50 5.09 15.04 -3.35
N ASN A 51 4.25 15.21 -4.37
CA ASN A 51 4.55 14.95 -5.78
C ASN A 51 4.27 16.21 -6.61
N SER A 52 4.99 16.41 -7.71
CA SER A 52 4.83 17.54 -8.64
C SER A 52 3.66 17.38 -9.62
N ALA A 53 2.86 16.33 -9.50
CA ALA A 53 1.70 16.11 -10.34
C ALA A 53 0.65 17.20 -10.13
N ASP A 54 -0.07 17.57 -11.20
CA ASP A 54 -1.25 18.43 -11.11
C ASP A 54 -2.41 17.71 -10.38
N ILE A 55 -3.47 18.46 -10.05
CA ILE A 55 -4.62 17.93 -9.31
C ILE A 55 -5.26 16.75 -10.06
N ASP A 56 -5.40 16.82 -11.36
CA ASP A 56 -6.06 15.76 -12.14
C ASP A 56 -5.24 14.48 -12.17
N ALA A 57 -3.91 14.59 -12.35
CA ALA A 57 -3.01 13.45 -12.27
C ALA A 57 -2.95 12.88 -10.84
N PHE A 58 -2.98 13.75 -9.82
CA PHE A 58 -3.03 13.34 -8.41
C PHE A 58 -4.29 12.53 -8.12
N LEU A 59 -5.47 13.02 -8.54
CA LEU A 59 -6.76 12.37 -8.32
C LEU A 59 -6.90 11.04 -9.08
N LYS A 60 -6.27 10.90 -10.25
CA LYS A 60 -6.20 9.62 -10.98
C LYS A 60 -5.49 8.52 -10.20
N ASN A 61 -4.55 8.90 -9.32
CA ASN A 61 -3.83 7.98 -8.44
C ASN A 61 -4.53 7.72 -7.10
N VAL A 62 -5.72 8.29 -6.89
CA VAL A 62 -6.60 7.96 -5.77
C VAL A 62 -7.65 6.96 -6.27
N PRO A 63 -7.51 5.65 -6.00
CA PRO A 63 -8.35 4.60 -6.62
C PRO A 63 -9.84 4.75 -6.34
N HIS A 64 -10.17 5.34 -5.20
CA HIS A 64 -11.54 5.45 -4.72
C HIS A 64 -11.84 6.88 -4.23
N ASN A 65 -13.03 7.40 -4.57
CA ASN A 65 -13.54 8.71 -4.11
C ASN A 65 -12.59 9.91 -4.26
N GLY A 66 -11.70 9.92 -5.25
CA GLY A 66 -10.75 11.01 -5.47
C GLY A 66 -11.42 12.39 -5.52
N ARG A 67 -12.64 12.46 -6.05
CA ARG A 67 -13.41 13.72 -6.13
C ARG A 67 -13.69 14.37 -4.77
N PHE A 68 -13.75 13.61 -3.68
CA PHE A 68 -13.90 14.12 -2.32
C PHE A 68 -12.75 15.08 -1.92
N LEU A 69 -11.57 14.89 -2.51
CA LEU A 69 -10.38 15.70 -2.21
C LEU A 69 -10.31 17.01 -2.99
N TYR A 70 -11.19 17.23 -3.98
CA TYR A 70 -11.13 18.43 -4.83
C TYR A 70 -11.13 19.72 -4.02
N SER A 71 -12.09 19.87 -3.12
CA SER A 71 -12.20 21.09 -2.28
C SER A 71 -11.01 21.26 -1.33
N ALA A 72 -10.42 20.16 -0.86
CA ALA A 72 -9.24 20.21 0.00
C ALA A 72 -8.00 20.65 -0.80
N PHE A 73 -7.83 20.14 -2.01
CA PHE A 73 -6.69 20.47 -2.89
C PHE A 73 -6.80 21.87 -3.50
N ASP A 74 -8.02 22.39 -3.70
CA ASP A 74 -8.24 23.77 -4.10
C ASP A 74 -7.79 24.77 -2.99
N GLY A 75 -7.96 24.40 -1.73
CA GLY A 75 -7.56 25.21 -0.58
C GLY A 75 -6.10 25.07 -0.16
N PHE A 76 -5.47 23.92 -0.40
CA PHE A 76 -4.08 23.64 -0.01
C PHE A 76 -3.57 22.41 -0.76
N PHE A 77 -2.56 22.60 -1.62
CA PHE A 77 -2.04 21.53 -2.48
C PHE A 77 -0.52 21.37 -2.36
N ASN A 78 0.09 20.75 -3.38
CA ASN A 78 1.51 20.39 -3.37
C ASN A 78 2.45 21.61 -3.32
N ASP A 79 2.16 22.67 -4.05
CA ASP A 79 2.99 23.88 -4.04
C ASP A 79 2.90 24.62 -2.70
N ASP A 80 1.73 24.65 -2.08
CA ASP A 80 1.52 25.27 -0.78
C ASP A 80 2.36 24.61 0.32
N ILE A 81 2.40 23.25 0.36
CA ILE A 81 3.22 22.54 1.34
C ILE A 81 4.73 22.73 1.08
N ILE A 82 5.13 22.80 -0.19
CA ILE A 82 6.53 23.08 -0.56
C ILE A 82 6.92 24.47 -0.11
N GLU A 83 6.09 25.48 -0.39
CA GLU A 83 6.33 26.87 0.03
C GLU A 83 6.37 26.98 1.55
N LEU A 84 5.44 26.34 2.26
CA LEU A 84 5.42 26.31 3.72
C LEU A 84 6.72 25.76 4.29
N ILE A 85 7.21 24.64 3.79
CA ILE A 85 8.44 24.00 4.26
C ILE A 85 9.66 24.87 3.93
N ASN A 86 9.72 25.43 2.72
CA ASN A 86 10.80 26.33 2.30
C ASN A 86 10.82 27.62 3.14
N SER A 87 9.65 28.20 3.45
CA SER A 87 9.54 29.40 4.32
C SER A 87 10.01 29.16 5.76
N CYS A 88 10.07 27.89 6.17
CA CYS A 88 10.64 27.48 7.46
C CYS A 88 12.15 27.17 7.38
N GLY A 89 12.81 27.48 6.26
CA GLY A 89 14.25 27.32 6.08
C GLY A 89 14.71 25.93 5.66
N VAL A 90 13.79 25.05 5.27
CA VAL A 90 14.11 23.71 4.76
C VAL A 90 13.95 23.69 3.25
N ARG A 91 15.06 23.70 2.51
CA ARG A 91 15.04 23.60 1.04
C ARG A 91 14.57 22.23 0.61
N THR A 92 13.80 22.19 -0.48
CA THR A 92 13.27 20.99 -1.08
C THR A 92 13.87 20.74 -2.46
N LYS A 93 13.98 19.45 -2.85
CA LYS A 93 14.44 19.01 -4.18
C LYS A 93 13.43 18.09 -4.81
N LEU A 94 13.31 18.21 -6.15
CA LEU A 94 12.51 17.33 -6.98
C LEU A 94 13.37 16.15 -7.45
N GLU A 95 12.89 14.92 -7.27
CA GLU A 95 13.53 13.69 -7.70
C GLU A 95 12.71 12.94 -8.76
N ARG A 96 13.30 11.89 -9.32
CA ARG A 96 12.66 11.04 -10.32
C ARG A 96 11.28 10.56 -9.85
N GLY A 97 10.29 10.61 -10.74
CA GLY A 97 8.90 10.25 -10.46
C GLY A 97 8.10 11.39 -9.80
N GLY A 98 8.57 12.64 -9.92
CA GLY A 98 7.87 13.82 -9.42
C GLY A 98 7.89 13.97 -7.90
N ARG A 99 8.74 13.25 -7.18
CA ARG A 99 8.74 13.22 -5.71
C ARG A 99 9.58 14.35 -5.13
N TYR A 100 9.02 15.06 -4.14
CA TYR A 100 9.74 16.09 -3.39
C TYR A 100 10.30 15.55 -2.08
N PHE A 101 11.57 15.83 -1.84
CA PHE A 101 12.30 15.50 -0.62
C PHE A 101 12.99 16.76 -0.06
N PRO A 102 13.32 16.83 1.24
CA PRO A 102 14.24 17.85 1.72
C PRO A 102 15.63 17.63 1.10
N GLU A 103 16.35 18.71 0.77
CA GLU A 103 17.73 18.63 0.24
C GLU A 103 18.67 17.85 1.18
N SER A 104 18.45 17.96 2.48
CA SER A 104 19.23 17.26 3.52
C SER A 104 19.01 15.76 3.56
N ASP A 105 17.99 15.23 2.88
CA ASP A 105 17.55 13.82 2.99
C ASP A 105 17.22 13.37 4.42
N LYS A 106 16.81 14.31 5.29
CA LYS A 106 16.48 14.06 6.70
C LYS A 106 15.03 14.43 7.00
N SER A 107 14.20 13.44 7.33
CA SER A 107 12.82 13.66 7.75
C SER A 107 12.71 14.55 9.00
N SER A 108 13.73 14.55 9.88
CA SER A 108 13.80 15.41 11.06
C SER A 108 13.72 16.90 10.74
N ASP A 109 14.24 17.33 9.57
CA ASP A 109 14.22 18.73 9.19
C ASP A 109 12.81 19.17 8.79
N VAL A 110 12.09 18.31 8.07
CA VAL A 110 10.68 18.55 7.73
C VAL A 110 9.80 18.59 8.99
N ILE A 111 10.01 17.66 9.92
CA ILE A 111 9.27 17.61 11.18
C ILE A 111 9.52 18.91 11.97
N ARG A 112 10.78 19.34 12.08
CA ARG A 112 11.17 20.58 12.75
C ARG A 112 10.55 21.81 12.07
N ALA A 113 10.52 21.85 10.73
CA ALA A 113 9.88 22.93 9.99
C ALA A 113 8.38 23.05 10.33
N LEU A 114 7.63 21.94 10.30
CA LEU A 114 6.22 21.92 10.63
C LEU A 114 5.96 22.31 12.10
N GLN A 115 6.79 21.82 13.03
CA GLN A 115 6.71 22.14 14.45
C GLN A 115 6.98 23.64 14.70
N THR A 116 8.06 24.18 14.11
CA THR A 116 8.42 25.58 14.22
C THR A 116 7.34 26.48 13.63
N ASN A 117 6.75 26.10 12.49
CA ASN A 117 5.64 26.83 11.90
C ASN A 117 4.42 26.87 12.83
N ALA A 118 4.03 25.74 13.43
CA ALA A 118 2.90 25.68 14.35
C ALA A 118 3.11 26.62 15.56
N VAL A 119 4.29 26.55 16.18
CA VAL A 119 4.64 27.42 17.31
C VAL A 119 4.68 28.91 16.91
N ARG A 120 5.29 29.23 15.75
CA ARG A 120 5.36 30.61 15.22
C ARG A 120 3.97 31.18 14.94
N CYS A 121 3.01 30.36 14.54
CA CYS A 121 1.60 30.74 14.35
C CYS A 121 0.84 30.89 15.69
N GLY A 122 1.43 30.55 16.84
CA GLY A 122 0.83 30.70 18.17
C GLY A 122 0.18 29.44 18.72
N ALA A 123 0.38 28.27 18.08
CA ALA A 123 -0.10 27.01 18.62
C ALA A 123 0.79 26.51 19.77
N ASN A 124 0.18 25.97 20.82
CA ASN A 124 0.86 25.31 21.93
C ASN A 124 0.92 23.79 21.66
N ILE A 125 2.09 23.18 21.81
CA ILE A 125 2.28 21.72 21.58
C ILE A 125 2.41 21.03 22.94
N VAL A 126 1.50 20.09 23.21
CA VAL A 126 1.40 19.34 24.47
C VAL A 126 1.68 17.87 24.18
N LEU A 127 2.91 17.44 24.49
CA LEU A 127 3.38 16.05 24.30
C LEU A 127 3.14 15.20 25.56
N ASN A 128 3.38 13.89 25.46
CA ASN A 128 3.17 12.91 26.52
C ASN A 128 1.74 12.96 27.13
N SER A 129 0.77 13.30 26.29
CA SER A 129 -0.60 13.59 26.73
C SER A 129 -1.60 12.80 25.90
N ARG A 130 -1.86 11.57 26.32
CA ARG A 130 -2.85 10.72 25.64
C ARG A 130 -4.25 11.10 26.00
N VAL A 131 -5.04 11.45 24.98
CA VAL A 131 -6.50 11.60 25.12
C VAL A 131 -7.11 10.21 25.16
N SER A 132 -7.92 9.93 26.17
CA SER A 132 -8.63 8.66 26.38
C SER A 132 -10.07 8.72 25.87
N SER A 133 -10.72 9.88 25.91
CA SER A 133 -12.06 10.06 25.37
C SER A 133 -12.36 11.51 24.98
N VAL A 134 -13.32 11.65 24.07
CA VAL A 134 -13.87 12.92 23.60
C VAL A 134 -15.39 12.88 23.78
N SER A 135 -15.98 13.93 24.34
CA SER A 135 -17.44 14.03 24.48
C SER A 135 -17.91 15.46 24.26
N LYS A 136 -19.15 15.65 23.76
CA LYS A 136 -19.81 16.94 23.69
C LYS A 136 -20.19 17.41 25.10
N THR A 137 -20.15 18.71 25.33
CA THR A 137 -20.66 19.32 26.54
C THR A 137 -22.07 19.91 26.31
N GLU A 138 -22.81 20.13 27.36
CA GLU A 138 -24.18 20.73 27.30
C GLU A 138 -24.17 22.11 26.62
N ASN A 139 -23.07 22.85 26.76
CA ASN A 139 -22.91 24.19 26.19
C ASN A 139 -22.38 24.19 24.73
N GLY A 140 -22.42 23.04 24.01
CA GLY A 140 -22.04 22.94 22.60
C GLY A 140 -20.52 22.87 22.32
N GLY A 141 -19.68 22.80 23.36
CA GLY A 141 -18.24 22.56 23.25
C GLY A 141 -17.88 21.08 23.40
N PHE A 142 -16.59 20.82 23.63
CA PHE A 142 -16.02 19.47 23.73
C PHE A 142 -15.21 19.34 25.03
N ARG A 143 -15.30 18.18 25.67
CA ARG A 143 -14.48 17.77 26.78
C ARG A 143 -13.52 16.67 26.33
N LEU A 144 -12.23 16.88 26.50
CA LEU A 144 -11.19 15.88 26.35
C LEU A 144 -10.82 15.34 27.74
N CYS A 145 -10.89 14.01 27.91
CA CYS A 145 -10.35 13.32 29.08
C CYS A 145 -8.99 12.71 28.71
N PHE A 146 -8.04 12.79 29.62
CA PHE A 146 -6.68 12.25 29.45
C PHE A 146 -6.48 11.00 30.32
N GLU A 147 -5.54 10.14 29.95
CA GLU A 147 -5.21 8.92 30.73
C GLU A 147 -4.79 9.23 32.17
N ASN A 148 -4.19 10.40 32.41
CA ASN A 148 -3.79 10.85 33.75
C ASN A 148 -4.97 11.42 34.59
N GLY A 149 -6.20 11.30 34.12
CA GLY A 149 -7.39 11.79 34.79
C GLY A 149 -7.71 13.27 34.59
N GLN A 150 -6.81 14.03 33.95
CA GLN A 150 -7.09 15.45 33.64
C GLN A 150 -8.24 15.58 32.64
N LYS A 151 -8.94 16.72 32.69
CA LYS A 151 -9.98 17.11 31.75
C LYS A 151 -9.71 18.51 31.24
N LYS A 152 -9.80 18.70 29.92
CA LYS A 152 -9.73 20.03 29.27
C LYS A 152 -10.94 20.27 28.41
N TYR A 153 -11.31 21.52 28.27
CA TYR A 153 -12.50 21.97 27.52
C TYR A 153 -12.08 22.83 26.35
N TYR A 154 -12.75 22.62 25.21
CA TYR A 154 -12.49 23.29 23.93
C TYR A 154 -13.80 23.64 23.25
N ASP A 155 -13.82 24.74 22.51
CA ASP A 155 -14.97 25.12 21.68
C ASP A 155 -15.09 24.21 20.46
N LYS A 156 -13.94 23.80 19.89
CA LYS A 156 -13.84 22.90 18.74
C LYS A 156 -12.73 21.87 18.96
N VAL A 157 -12.85 20.71 18.27
CA VAL A 157 -11.84 19.67 18.28
C VAL A 157 -11.54 19.23 16.85
N ILE A 158 -10.25 19.04 16.56
CA ILE A 158 -9.76 18.46 15.31
C ILE A 158 -9.13 17.10 15.65
N ILE A 159 -9.68 16.03 15.08
CA ILE A 159 -9.13 14.68 15.24
C ILE A 159 -8.11 14.43 14.13
N ALA A 160 -6.83 14.40 14.49
CA ALA A 160 -5.68 14.22 13.60
C ALA A 160 -4.75 13.08 14.08
N THR A 161 -5.32 12.06 14.72
CA THR A 161 -4.61 10.94 15.38
C THR A 161 -3.91 9.99 14.42
N GLY A 162 -4.14 10.11 13.12
CA GLY A 162 -3.76 9.12 12.13
C GLY A 162 -4.68 7.91 12.11
N GLY A 163 -4.34 6.92 11.30
CA GLY A 163 -5.11 5.67 11.14
C GLY A 163 -4.63 4.53 12.05
N ALA A 164 -4.80 3.29 11.59
CA ALA A 164 -4.42 2.07 12.32
C ALA A 164 -3.09 1.46 11.83
N SER A 165 -2.44 2.06 10.83
CA SER A 165 -1.16 1.57 10.29
C SER A 165 0.03 2.05 11.13
N TYR A 166 1.06 1.22 11.28
CA TYR A 166 2.26 1.48 12.10
C TYR A 166 1.92 1.92 13.55
N PRO A 167 1.27 1.08 14.35
CA PRO A 167 0.79 1.44 15.70
C PRO A 167 1.92 1.88 16.64
N SER A 168 3.16 1.42 16.43
CA SER A 168 4.36 1.87 17.16
C SER A 168 4.64 3.37 17.02
N THR A 169 4.08 4.04 16.01
CA THR A 169 4.17 5.50 15.82
C THR A 169 3.11 6.29 16.58
N GLY A 170 2.22 5.61 17.30
CA GLY A 170 1.07 6.20 17.99
C GLY A 170 -0.23 6.19 17.19
N SER A 171 -0.22 5.69 15.95
CA SER A 171 -1.42 5.56 15.09
C SER A 171 -2.14 4.24 15.39
N THR A 172 -2.93 4.22 16.45
CA THR A 172 -3.62 3.03 16.98
C THR A 172 -5.11 2.98 16.62
N GLY A 173 -5.59 3.94 15.81
CA GLY A 173 -7.00 4.01 15.44
C GLY A 173 -7.89 4.70 16.48
N ASP A 174 -7.34 5.31 17.53
CA ASP A 174 -8.12 5.99 18.58
C ASP A 174 -9.11 7.02 18.01
N GLY A 175 -8.75 7.70 16.92
CA GLY A 175 -9.62 8.68 16.26
C GLY A 175 -10.92 8.10 15.72
N TYR A 176 -10.96 6.81 15.38
CA TYR A 176 -12.20 6.15 14.94
C TYR A 176 -13.19 6.06 16.09
N SER A 177 -12.72 5.59 17.25
CA SER A 177 -13.54 5.49 18.46
C SER A 177 -14.01 6.88 18.93
N PHE A 178 -13.17 7.92 18.79
CA PHE A 178 -13.59 9.28 19.10
C PHE A 178 -14.69 9.77 18.17
N ALA A 179 -14.58 9.50 16.86
CA ALA A 179 -15.61 9.87 15.89
C ALA A 179 -16.93 9.15 16.18
N GLU A 180 -16.88 7.84 16.44
CA GLU A 180 -18.06 7.04 16.80
C GLU A 180 -18.74 7.56 18.07
N SER A 181 -17.97 7.91 19.13
CA SER A 181 -18.49 8.46 20.37
C SER A 181 -19.16 9.83 20.19
N LEU A 182 -18.86 10.53 19.12
CA LEU A 182 -19.46 11.81 18.73
C LEU A 182 -20.67 11.65 17.80
N GLY A 183 -21.03 10.39 17.44
CA GLY A 183 -22.20 10.08 16.61
C GLY A 183 -21.88 9.96 15.11
N HIS A 184 -20.62 9.91 14.69
CA HIS A 184 -20.24 9.64 13.30
C HIS A 184 -20.25 8.14 13.01
N THR A 185 -20.66 7.78 11.79
CA THR A 185 -20.52 6.40 11.30
C THR A 185 -19.09 6.21 10.77
N VAL A 186 -18.39 5.20 11.27
CA VAL A 186 -17.05 4.84 10.83
C VAL A 186 -17.09 3.52 10.07
N ALA A 187 -16.73 3.53 8.80
CA ALA A 187 -16.52 2.29 8.04
C ALA A 187 -15.22 1.61 8.48
N ALA A 188 -15.20 0.29 8.49
CA ALA A 188 -14.01 -0.46 8.87
C ALA A 188 -12.82 -0.06 7.97
N PRO A 189 -11.66 0.34 8.52
CA PRO A 189 -10.50 0.73 7.75
C PRO A 189 -9.96 -0.46 6.97
N LYS A 190 -9.67 -0.25 5.67
CA LYS A 190 -9.08 -1.26 4.79
C LYS A 190 -7.59 -0.98 4.59
N PRO A 191 -6.75 -2.03 4.57
CA PRO A 191 -5.33 -1.84 4.29
C PRO A 191 -5.14 -1.42 2.83
N SER A 192 -4.25 -0.45 2.60
CA SER A 192 -3.85 0.00 1.26
C SER A 192 -2.35 0.21 1.21
N LEU A 193 -1.74 0.06 0.02
CA LEU A 193 -0.30 0.02 -0.16
C LEU A 193 0.33 -1.06 0.74
N ILE A 194 -0.13 -2.29 0.57
CA ILE A 194 0.19 -3.41 1.45
C ILE A 194 0.71 -4.61 0.65
N PRO A 195 1.65 -5.42 1.19
CA PRO A 195 2.04 -6.67 0.58
C PRO A 195 0.87 -7.66 0.47
N LEU A 196 0.93 -8.53 -0.53
CA LEU A 196 -0.09 -9.51 -0.83
C LEU A 196 0.43 -10.94 -0.58
N VAL A 197 -0.41 -11.75 0.07
CA VAL A 197 -0.14 -13.16 0.33
C VAL A 197 -0.57 -13.97 -0.89
N ALA A 198 0.32 -14.81 -1.41
CA ALA A 198 0.03 -15.68 -2.55
C ALA A 198 -0.51 -17.04 -2.12
N ASN A 199 -1.27 -17.68 -3.02
CA ASN A 199 -1.67 -19.08 -2.87
C ASN A 199 -0.55 -20.03 -3.28
N GLU A 200 0.23 -19.65 -4.28
CA GLU A 200 1.26 -20.48 -4.91
C GLU A 200 2.48 -20.58 -3.98
N ALA A 201 2.82 -21.81 -3.58
CA ALA A 201 3.93 -22.10 -2.67
C ALA A 201 5.28 -21.64 -3.25
N TRP A 202 5.48 -21.81 -4.57
CA TRP A 202 6.72 -21.41 -5.25
C TRP A 202 7.06 -19.92 -5.09
N ALA A 203 6.05 -19.07 -4.84
CA ALA A 203 6.29 -17.64 -4.61
C ALA A 203 7.10 -17.40 -3.33
N GLY A 204 6.88 -18.20 -2.29
CA GLY A 204 7.65 -18.18 -1.04
C GLY A 204 9.10 -18.62 -1.22
N ASP A 205 9.34 -19.61 -2.08
CA ASP A 205 10.68 -20.13 -2.39
C ASP A 205 11.56 -19.06 -3.08
N LEU A 206 10.94 -18.06 -3.73
CA LEU A 206 11.62 -16.92 -4.35
C LEU A 206 11.89 -15.76 -3.37
N MET A 207 11.69 -15.94 -2.07
CA MET A 207 11.92 -14.91 -1.05
C MET A 207 13.23 -14.15 -1.28
N GLY A 208 13.16 -12.80 -1.31
CA GLY A 208 14.30 -11.90 -1.52
C GLY A 208 14.63 -11.64 -2.99
N LEU A 209 14.01 -12.33 -3.94
CA LEU A 209 14.19 -12.05 -5.37
C LEU A 209 13.41 -10.78 -5.74
N SER A 210 14.14 -9.77 -6.21
CA SER A 210 13.57 -8.55 -6.78
C SER A 210 13.52 -8.65 -8.29
N LEU A 211 12.38 -8.36 -8.88
CA LEU A 211 12.20 -8.23 -10.32
C LEU A 211 12.18 -6.74 -10.69
N LYS A 212 12.95 -6.39 -11.71
CA LYS A 212 13.01 -5.03 -12.29
C LYS A 212 12.49 -5.05 -13.71
N ASN A 213 11.86 -3.93 -14.12
CA ASN A 213 11.34 -3.76 -15.48
C ASN A 213 10.36 -4.88 -15.88
N VAL A 214 9.46 -5.25 -14.99
CA VAL A 214 8.35 -6.16 -15.26
C VAL A 214 7.05 -5.36 -15.34
N VAL A 215 6.06 -5.87 -16.07
CA VAL A 215 4.69 -5.33 -16.03
C VAL A 215 3.85 -6.21 -15.12
N LEU A 216 3.19 -5.59 -14.15
CA LEU A 216 2.22 -6.23 -13.29
C LEU A 216 0.81 -5.81 -13.70
N ARG A 217 -0.03 -6.80 -14.01
CA ARG A 217 -1.48 -6.62 -14.21
C ARG A 217 -2.22 -7.23 -13.02
N ALA A 218 -3.16 -6.51 -12.46
CA ALA A 218 -4.02 -7.02 -11.40
C ALA A 218 -5.48 -7.04 -11.85
N TYR A 219 -6.16 -8.13 -11.55
CA TYR A 219 -7.58 -8.35 -11.86
C TYR A 219 -8.34 -8.60 -10.56
N ALA A 220 -9.43 -7.86 -10.37
CA ALA A 220 -10.30 -8.08 -9.23
C ALA A 220 -10.90 -9.50 -9.26
N PRO A 221 -11.22 -10.12 -8.11
CA PRO A 221 -11.85 -11.44 -8.08
C PRO A 221 -13.16 -11.46 -8.86
N GLU A 222 -13.53 -12.63 -9.40
CA GLU A 222 -14.85 -12.79 -10.01
C GLU A 222 -15.91 -12.60 -8.92
N LYS A 223 -16.88 -11.72 -9.17
CA LYS A 223 -18.05 -11.58 -8.29
C LYS A 223 -18.78 -12.91 -8.31
N SER A 224 -18.68 -13.72 -7.25
CA SER A 224 -19.55 -14.86 -7.06
C SER A 224 -20.98 -14.37 -7.10
N LYS A 225 -21.87 -15.02 -7.86
CA LYS A 225 -23.31 -14.77 -7.80
C LYS A 225 -23.69 -14.92 -6.31
N LYS A 226 -24.23 -13.86 -5.71
CA LYS A 226 -24.60 -13.82 -4.30
C LYS A 226 -25.45 -15.06 -3.96
N THR A 227 -24.88 -16.02 -3.26
CA THR A 227 -25.65 -16.90 -2.39
C THR A 227 -26.08 -16.05 -1.18
N LYS A 228 -27.39 -15.89 -1.03
CA LYS A 228 -28.00 -15.31 0.18
C LYS A 228 -27.75 -16.28 1.33
N SER A 229 -26.78 -16.03 2.15
CA SER A 229 -26.72 -16.57 3.51
C SER A 229 -25.79 -15.66 4.31
N GLY A 230 -26.38 -14.90 5.19
CA GLY A 230 -25.66 -14.14 6.20
C GLY A 230 -25.23 -15.07 7.32
N GLU A 231 -23.95 -15.16 7.56
CA GLU A 231 -23.41 -15.54 8.86
C GLU A 231 -22.15 -14.67 9.13
N PRO A 232 -22.00 -14.12 10.33
CA PRO A 232 -20.84 -13.31 10.68
C PRO A 232 -19.66 -14.22 10.99
N PHE A 233 -18.50 -13.87 10.44
CA PHE A 233 -17.22 -14.52 10.74
C PHE A 233 -16.83 -14.31 12.20
N PRO A 234 -16.48 -15.36 12.96
CA PRO A 234 -15.96 -15.24 14.30
C PRO A 234 -14.51 -14.77 14.25
N GLY A 235 -14.24 -13.57 14.75
CA GLY A 235 -12.90 -13.11 15.03
C GLY A 235 -12.33 -13.81 16.26
N LYS A 236 -11.20 -14.51 16.10
CA LYS A 236 -10.13 -14.69 17.09
C LYS A 236 -9.08 -15.61 16.46
N TYR A 237 -7.95 -15.06 16.03
CA TYR A 237 -6.76 -15.85 15.78
C TYR A 237 -5.86 -15.77 17.01
N SER A 238 -5.79 -16.86 17.76
CA SER A 238 -4.71 -17.12 18.69
C SER A 238 -3.55 -17.74 17.90
N ALA A 239 -2.36 -17.20 18.07
CA ALA A 239 -1.13 -17.81 17.59
C ALA A 239 -0.89 -19.13 18.34
N ASN A 240 -0.74 -20.23 17.61
CA ASN A 240 -0.06 -21.43 18.12
C ASN A 240 0.94 -21.89 17.07
N GLU A 241 2.16 -21.92 17.51
CA GLU A 241 3.32 -22.50 16.84
C GLU A 241 3.29 -24.03 16.87
N SER A 242 4.06 -24.61 15.93
CA SER A 242 4.56 -25.99 15.87
C SER A 242 3.68 -27.06 15.25
N GLY A 243 4.21 -27.66 14.19
CA GLY A 243 3.73 -28.95 13.68
C GLY A 243 4.23 -29.33 12.29
N ASN A 244 5.34 -30.02 12.22
CA ASN A 244 5.84 -31.03 11.26
C ASN A 244 5.46 -30.94 9.77
N ALA A 245 6.50 -30.80 8.95
CA ALA A 245 6.49 -31.00 7.51
C ALA A 245 6.39 -32.49 7.16
N GLU A 246 5.26 -32.92 6.62
CA GLU A 246 5.17 -34.16 5.85
C GLU A 246 5.37 -33.87 4.37
N LYS A 247 6.31 -34.60 3.76
CA LYS A 247 6.57 -34.62 2.32
C LYS A 247 5.44 -35.41 1.63
N GLY A 248 4.45 -34.67 1.13
CA GLY A 248 3.41 -35.23 0.25
C GLY A 248 3.68 -34.84 -1.19
N GLY A 249 3.94 -35.84 -2.07
CA GLY A 249 4.10 -35.62 -3.50
C GLY A 249 2.80 -35.15 -4.14
N TYR A 250 2.86 -34.00 -4.80
CA TYR A 250 1.72 -33.42 -5.53
C TYR A 250 1.69 -33.97 -6.97
N ALA A 251 0.70 -34.81 -7.27
CA ALA A 251 0.34 -35.17 -8.64
C ALA A 251 -0.33 -33.97 -9.31
N CYS A 252 0.21 -33.52 -10.43
CA CYS A 252 -0.13 -32.29 -11.10
C CYS A 252 -1.26 -32.47 -12.12
N SER A 253 -2.38 -31.75 -11.95
CA SER A 253 -3.38 -31.48 -13.01
C SER A 253 -3.26 -30.05 -13.52
N ALA A 254 -2.03 -29.58 -13.77
CA ALA A 254 -1.74 -28.17 -14.05
C ALA A 254 -2.13 -27.71 -15.47
N SER A 255 -2.17 -28.60 -16.47
CA SER A 255 -2.35 -28.23 -17.88
C SER A 255 -3.78 -27.82 -18.26
N GLU A 256 -4.80 -28.41 -17.65
CA GLU A 256 -6.21 -28.08 -17.97
C GLU A 256 -6.69 -26.80 -17.31
N ASN A 257 -6.14 -26.45 -16.15
CA ASN A 257 -6.51 -25.21 -15.45
C ASN A 257 -5.93 -23.96 -16.12
N THR A 258 -4.70 -24.02 -16.64
CA THR A 258 -4.07 -22.88 -17.33
C THR A 258 -4.82 -22.49 -18.60
N ALA A 259 -5.20 -23.46 -19.43
CA ALA A 259 -5.95 -23.23 -20.67
C ALA A 259 -7.39 -22.69 -20.43
N LYS A 260 -8.04 -23.10 -19.32
CA LYS A 260 -9.36 -22.57 -18.92
C LYS A 260 -9.26 -21.14 -18.37
N ILE A 261 -8.21 -20.83 -17.67
CA ILE A 261 -7.91 -19.48 -17.17
C ILE A 261 -7.68 -18.54 -18.37
N GLU A 262 -6.85 -18.91 -19.34
CA GLU A 262 -6.55 -18.11 -20.52
C GLU A 262 -7.79 -17.78 -21.39
N LYS A 263 -8.72 -18.72 -21.58
CA LYS A 263 -9.96 -18.50 -22.38
C LYS A 263 -10.92 -17.52 -21.69
N LYS A 264 -10.96 -17.48 -20.35
CA LYS A 264 -11.78 -16.52 -19.58
C LYS A 264 -11.12 -15.13 -19.49
N GLN A 265 -9.80 -15.05 -19.48
CA GLN A 265 -9.04 -13.81 -19.28
C GLN A 265 -9.10 -12.85 -20.46
N LYS A 266 -9.17 -13.33 -21.71
CA LYS A 266 -9.23 -12.47 -22.93
C LYS A 266 -10.35 -11.42 -22.96
N LYS A 267 -11.28 -11.43 -21.98
CA LYS A 267 -12.42 -10.49 -21.88
C LYS A 267 -12.38 -9.58 -20.64
N ARG A 268 -11.40 -9.74 -19.74
CA ARG A 268 -11.35 -8.95 -18.48
C ARG A 268 -10.34 -7.80 -18.63
N LYS A 269 -10.77 -6.59 -18.27
CA LYS A 269 -9.87 -5.43 -18.18
C LYS A 269 -9.16 -5.47 -16.80
N PRO A 270 -7.83 -5.33 -16.73
CA PRO A 270 -7.14 -5.21 -15.46
C PRO A 270 -7.59 -3.94 -14.72
N VAL A 271 -7.70 -4.03 -13.40
CA VAL A 271 -7.96 -2.87 -12.53
C VAL A 271 -6.70 -2.05 -12.29
N TYR A 272 -5.54 -2.67 -12.53
CA TYR A 272 -4.22 -2.03 -12.43
C TYR A 272 -3.27 -2.66 -13.45
N GLU A 273 -2.46 -1.82 -14.11
CA GLU A 273 -1.38 -2.24 -15.00
C GLU A 273 -0.27 -1.20 -15.00
N GLU A 274 0.95 -1.59 -14.65
CA GLU A 274 2.10 -0.69 -14.62
C GLU A 274 3.42 -1.44 -14.82
N LEU A 275 4.41 -0.75 -15.39
CA LEU A 275 5.80 -1.18 -15.53
C LEU A 275 6.61 -0.73 -14.31
N GLY A 276 7.36 -1.63 -13.67
CA GLY A 276 8.18 -1.24 -12.52
C GLY A 276 8.93 -2.40 -11.87
N GLU A 277 9.00 -2.34 -10.55
CA GLU A 277 9.73 -3.29 -9.71
C GLU A 277 8.80 -3.98 -8.72
N MET A 278 9.07 -5.25 -8.44
CA MET A 278 8.39 -6.03 -7.40
C MET A 278 9.38 -6.93 -6.67
N LEU A 279 8.95 -7.44 -5.52
CA LEU A 279 9.76 -8.29 -4.63
C LEU A 279 8.97 -9.51 -4.21
N PHE A 280 9.58 -10.68 -4.27
CA PHE A 280 9.08 -11.89 -3.64
C PHE A 280 9.44 -11.94 -2.16
N THR A 281 8.51 -12.38 -1.34
CA THR A 281 8.64 -12.56 0.12
C THR A 281 8.28 -13.99 0.50
N HIS A 282 8.57 -14.42 1.72
CA HIS A 282 8.23 -15.76 2.21
C HIS A 282 6.71 -16.05 2.22
N PHE A 283 5.85 -15.04 2.14
CA PHE A 283 4.40 -15.21 2.11
C PHE A 283 3.77 -14.90 0.75
N GLY A 284 4.51 -14.39 -0.21
CA GLY A 284 3.99 -13.97 -1.51
C GLY A 284 4.78 -12.82 -2.11
N VAL A 285 4.15 -11.66 -2.34
CA VAL A 285 4.73 -10.56 -3.10
C VAL A 285 4.57 -9.19 -2.43
N SER A 286 5.53 -8.31 -2.72
CA SER A 286 5.62 -6.94 -2.23
C SER A 286 6.33 -6.05 -3.27
N GLY A 287 6.77 -4.87 -2.87
CA GLY A 287 7.48 -3.91 -3.73
C GLY A 287 6.54 -2.90 -4.39
N PRO A 288 7.08 -1.89 -5.08
CA PRO A 288 6.30 -0.74 -5.54
C PRO A 288 5.06 -1.09 -6.35
N LEU A 289 5.19 -1.98 -7.36
CA LEU A 289 4.07 -2.42 -8.19
C LEU A 289 2.96 -3.10 -7.38
N VAL A 290 3.35 -4.01 -6.48
CA VAL A 290 2.39 -4.78 -5.67
C VAL A 290 1.68 -3.89 -4.67
N LEU A 291 2.41 -2.98 -4.03
CA LEU A 291 1.83 -2.00 -3.11
C LEU A 291 0.81 -1.11 -3.82
N SER A 292 1.15 -0.59 -5.01
CA SER A 292 0.19 0.18 -5.82
C SER A 292 -1.03 -0.66 -6.22
N ALA A 293 -0.81 -1.88 -6.75
CA ALA A 293 -1.89 -2.79 -7.14
C ALA A 293 -2.85 -3.11 -5.99
N SER A 294 -2.31 -3.28 -4.76
CA SER A 294 -3.10 -3.60 -3.58
C SER A 294 -4.14 -2.52 -3.23
N SER A 295 -3.90 -1.26 -3.60
CA SER A 295 -4.85 -0.17 -3.40
C SER A 295 -6.12 -0.34 -4.23
N TYR A 296 -5.99 -0.89 -5.45
CA TYR A 296 -7.11 -1.20 -6.34
C TYR A 296 -7.84 -2.48 -5.95
N LEU A 297 -7.21 -3.32 -5.13
CA LEU A 297 -7.73 -4.59 -4.64
C LEU A 297 -8.24 -4.52 -3.19
N ALA A 298 -8.17 -3.36 -2.53
CA ALA A 298 -8.45 -3.20 -1.10
C ALA A 298 -9.84 -3.69 -0.67
N ASP A 299 -10.83 -3.64 -1.58
CA ASP A 299 -12.20 -4.12 -1.30
C ASP A 299 -12.32 -5.65 -1.27
N SER A 300 -11.54 -6.35 -2.09
CA SER A 300 -11.62 -7.81 -2.24
C SER A 300 -10.29 -8.35 -2.73
N PRO A 301 -9.26 -8.45 -1.89
CA PRO A 301 -7.97 -8.97 -2.32
C PRO A 301 -8.01 -10.49 -2.56
N ASN A 302 -8.81 -11.23 -1.79
CA ASN A 302 -8.89 -12.69 -1.89
C ASN A 302 -9.47 -13.14 -3.23
N GLY A 303 -8.77 -14.02 -3.93
CA GLY A 303 -9.11 -14.51 -5.27
C GLY A 303 -8.78 -13.53 -6.39
N ALA A 304 -8.13 -12.41 -6.10
CA ALA A 304 -7.59 -11.54 -7.13
C ALA A 304 -6.44 -12.24 -7.88
N LEU A 305 -6.35 -12.02 -9.18
CA LEU A 305 -5.30 -12.57 -10.03
C LEU A 305 -4.27 -11.49 -10.32
N LEU A 306 -3.01 -11.82 -10.16
CA LEU A 306 -1.87 -11.04 -10.63
C LEU A 306 -1.24 -11.75 -11.81
N GLU A 307 -0.92 -11.02 -12.86
CA GLU A 307 -0.17 -11.50 -14.02
C GLU A 307 1.11 -10.68 -14.16
N ILE A 308 2.24 -11.36 -14.23
CA ILE A 308 3.55 -10.74 -14.31
C ILE A 308 4.12 -10.99 -15.70
N ASP A 309 4.29 -9.93 -16.49
CA ASP A 309 5.08 -9.99 -17.73
C ASP A 309 6.55 -9.78 -17.37
N LEU A 310 7.33 -10.85 -17.45
CA LEU A 310 8.75 -10.86 -17.09
C LEU A 310 9.64 -10.21 -18.17
N LYS A 311 9.13 -10.05 -19.40
CA LYS A 311 9.85 -9.53 -20.57
C LYS A 311 8.99 -8.54 -21.37
N PRO A 312 8.56 -7.41 -20.77
CA PRO A 312 7.62 -6.49 -21.41
C PRO A 312 8.18 -5.80 -22.67
N GLY A 313 9.50 -5.68 -22.78
CA GLY A 313 10.14 -5.11 -23.94
C GLY A 313 10.16 -5.99 -25.20
N LEU A 314 9.68 -7.26 -25.12
CA LEU A 314 9.63 -8.20 -26.24
C LEU A 314 8.18 -8.64 -26.49
N THR A 315 7.78 -8.73 -27.77
CA THR A 315 6.51 -9.42 -28.11
C THR A 315 6.68 -10.93 -27.88
N ALA A 316 5.58 -11.69 -27.89
CA ALA A 316 5.63 -13.14 -27.76
C ALA A 316 6.46 -13.79 -28.89
N GLU A 317 6.32 -13.28 -30.10
CA GLU A 317 7.06 -13.74 -31.27
C GLU A 317 8.57 -13.44 -31.16
N GLN A 318 8.91 -12.22 -30.73
CA GLN A 318 10.31 -11.85 -30.50
C GLN A 318 10.95 -12.66 -29.37
N LEU A 319 10.17 -12.97 -28.33
CA LEU A 319 10.62 -13.80 -27.22
C LEU A 319 10.83 -15.25 -27.65
N ASP A 320 9.96 -15.80 -28.49
CA ASP A 320 10.13 -17.17 -29.05
C ASP A 320 11.39 -17.25 -29.92
N LEU A 321 11.63 -16.27 -30.79
CA LEU A 321 12.84 -16.19 -31.58
C LEU A 321 14.11 -16.04 -30.72
N ARG A 322 14.02 -15.28 -29.62
CA ARG A 322 15.12 -15.14 -28.66
C ARG A 322 15.42 -16.48 -27.98
N ILE A 323 14.38 -17.19 -27.52
CA ILE A 323 14.54 -18.50 -26.89
C ILE A 323 15.15 -19.51 -27.87
N LEU A 324 14.70 -19.55 -29.11
CA LEU A 324 15.27 -20.43 -30.15
C LEU A 324 16.78 -20.18 -30.33
N ARG A 325 17.18 -18.92 -30.44
CA ARG A 325 18.60 -18.55 -30.56
C ARG A 325 19.42 -18.94 -29.33
N ASP A 326 18.89 -18.71 -28.13
CA ASP A 326 19.60 -19.02 -26.90
C ASP A 326 19.68 -20.56 -26.71
N PHE A 327 18.65 -21.31 -27.12
CA PHE A 327 18.63 -22.77 -27.08
C PHE A 327 19.55 -23.42 -28.12
N GLU A 328 19.76 -22.82 -29.29
CA GLU A 328 20.77 -23.32 -30.24
C GLU A 328 22.18 -23.24 -29.63
N LYS A 329 22.48 -22.18 -28.86
CA LYS A 329 23.72 -22.04 -28.11
C LYS A 329 23.91 -23.14 -27.05
N TYR A 330 22.81 -23.63 -26.48
CA TYR A 330 22.79 -24.59 -25.36
C TYR A 330 22.18 -25.96 -25.71
N LYS A 331 22.26 -26.38 -26.95
CA LYS A 331 21.55 -27.50 -27.58
C LYS A 331 21.52 -28.80 -26.76
N HIS A 332 22.63 -29.16 -26.12
CA HIS A 332 22.74 -30.41 -25.36
C HIS A 332 22.59 -30.24 -23.85
N LYS A 333 22.18 -29.05 -23.38
CA LYS A 333 21.97 -28.80 -21.96
C LYS A 333 20.51 -29.02 -21.58
N GLN A 334 20.28 -29.26 -20.30
CA GLN A 334 18.93 -29.22 -19.72
C GLN A 334 18.34 -27.81 -19.86
N VAL A 335 17.02 -27.72 -20.04
CA VAL A 335 16.28 -26.47 -20.25
C VAL A 335 16.51 -25.48 -19.10
N GLN A 336 16.54 -25.96 -17.84
CA GLN A 336 16.85 -25.13 -16.67
C GLN A 336 18.21 -24.43 -16.79
N ASN A 337 19.20 -25.07 -17.38
CA ASN A 337 20.54 -24.50 -17.57
C ASN A 337 20.61 -23.61 -18.80
N ALA A 338 19.76 -23.85 -19.80
CA ALA A 338 19.71 -23.07 -21.03
C ALA A 338 18.99 -21.72 -20.87
N MET A 339 18.20 -21.55 -19.82
CA MET A 339 17.44 -20.31 -19.53
C MET A 339 18.24 -19.30 -18.69
N CYS A 340 19.47 -19.58 -18.29
CA CYS A 340 20.27 -18.73 -17.42
C CYS A 340 20.56 -17.31 -18.01
N ASP A 341 20.62 -17.18 -19.33
CA ASP A 341 20.81 -15.90 -20.02
C ASP A 341 19.50 -15.07 -20.08
N LEU A 342 18.37 -15.70 -19.77
CA LEU A 342 17.04 -15.07 -19.87
C LEU A 342 16.45 -14.70 -18.50
N LEU A 343 16.68 -15.51 -17.47
CA LEU A 343 16.09 -15.36 -16.15
C LEU A 343 17.13 -15.52 -15.02
N PRO A 344 16.89 -14.89 -13.84
CA PRO A 344 17.60 -15.28 -12.63
C PRO A 344 17.39 -16.77 -12.32
N GLN A 345 18.46 -17.48 -11.92
CA GLN A 345 18.45 -18.93 -11.70
C GLN A 345 17.26 -19.41 -10.86
N ARG A 346 16.98 -18.74 -9.72
CA ARG A 346 15.87 -19.10 -8.83
C ARG A 346 14.48 -19.00 -9.46
N LEU A 347 14.30 -18.16 -10.49
CA LEU A 347 13.02 -17.97 -11.16
C LEU A 347 12.75 -19.02 -12.25
N ILE A 348 13.81 -19.68 -12.75
CA ILE A 348 13.71 -20.65 -13.84
C ILE A 348 12.81 -21.81 -13.43
N ASP A 349 13.03 -22.39 -12.24
CA ASP A 349 12.25 -23.53 -11.74
C ASP A 349 10.77 -23.20 -11.61
N ALA A 350 10.45 -22.01 -11.07
CA ALA A 350 9.07 -21.55 -10.95
C ALA A 350 8.40 -21.36 -12.33
N VAL A 351 9.13 -20.80 -13.30
CA VAL A 351 8.61 -20.61 -14.67
C VAL A 351 8.38 -21.94 -15.37
N LEU A 352 9.32 -22.87 -15.28
CA LEU A 352 9.20 -24.21 -15.87
C LEU A 352 8.07 -25.02 -15.22
N HIS A 353 7.96 -24.96 -13.88
CA HIS A 353 6.86 -25.56 -13.14
C HIS A 353 5.48 -25.05 -13.62
N VAL A 354 5.31 -23.73 -13.71
CA VAL A 354 4.06 -23.12 -14.19
C VAL A 354 3.79 -23.42 -15.65
N ALA A 355 4.85 -23.51 -16.49
CA ALA A 355 4.73 -23.89 -17.89
C ALA A 355 4.41 -25.38 -18.10
N GLY A 356 4.50 -26.21 -17.05
CA GLY A 356 4.33 -27.65 -17.15
C GLY A 356 5.44 -28.35 -17.96
N VAL A 357 6.66 -27.80 -17.87
CA VAL A 357 7.85 -28.32 -18.58
C VAL A 357 8.82 -28.88 -17.56
N ASP A 358 9.26 -30.13 -17.81
CA ASP A 358 10.28 -30.77 -16.99
C ASP A 358 11.61 -29.98 -17.11
N ALA A 359 12.16 -29.58 -15.98
CA ALA A 359 13.40 -28.80 -15.91
C ALA A 359 14.64 -29.56 -16.40
N GLU A 360 14.61 -30.91 -16.30
CA GLU A 360 15.70 -31.79 -16.66
C GLU A 360 15.70 -32.19 -18.14
N ILE A 361 14.60 -31.91 -18.87
CA ILE A 361 14.54 -32.20 -20.31
C ILE A 361 15.67 -31.47 -21.03
N THR A 362 16.34 -32.12 -21.96
CA THR A 362 17.36 -31.45 -22.79
C THR A 362 16.70 -30.60 -23.86
N VAL A 363 17.35 -29.52 -24.23
CA VAL A 363 16.85 -28.55 -25.22
C VAL A 363 16.48 -29.24 -26.55
N ASP A 364 17.24 -30.26 -26.95
CA ASP A 364 16.98 -31.04 -28.18
C ASP A 364 15.67 -31.80 -28.16
N ASN A 365 15.19 -32.17 -26.98
CA ASN A 365 13.95 -32.95 -26.78
C ASN A 365 12.74 -32.03 -26.48
N LEU A 366 12.95 -30.70 -26.40
CA LEU A 366 11.88 -29.76 -26.10
C LEU A 366 10.96 -29.58 -27.30
N THR A 367 9.67 -29.89 -27.14
CA THR A 367 8.69 -29.74 -28.22
C THR A 367 8.37 -28.26 -28.46
N ARG A 368 7.83 -27.97 -29.67
CA ARG A 368 7.33 -26.62 -29.99
C ARG A 368 6.22 -26.17 -29.03
N GLU A 369 5.37 -27.09 -28.58
CA GLU A 369 4.29 -26.78 -27.63
C GLU A 369 4.83 -26.37 -26.26
N GLN A 370 5.80 -27.12 -25.74
CA GLN A 370 6.48 -26.84 -24.47
C GLN A 370 7.22 -25.50 -24.52
N ARG A 371 7.95 -25.20 -25.61
CA ARG A 371 8.58 -23.91 -25.82
C ARG A 371 7.53 -22.79 -25.84
N GLY A 372 6.41 -22.98 -26.54
CA GLY A 372 5.29 -22.06 -26.55
C GLY A 372 4.68 -21.83 -25.15
N ALA A 373 4.64 -22.87 -24.30
CA ALA A 373 4.22 -22.77 -22.91
C ALA A 373 5.19 -21.89 -22.08
N ILE A 374 6.50 -22.08 -22.26
CA ILE A 374 7.52 -21.21 -21.63
C ILE A 374 7.32 -19.76 -22.04
N VAL A 375 7.14 -19.48 -23.34
CA VAL A 375 6.90 -18.12 -23.85
C VAL A 375 5.66 -17.49 -23.20
N ARG A 376 4.54 -18.23 -23.16
CA ARG A 376 3.31 -17.76 -22.53
C ARG A 376 3.51 -17.46 -21.05
N THR A 377 4.17 -18.33 -20.31
CA THR A 377 4.46 -18.13 -18.88
C THR A 377 5.36 -16.92 -18.65
N LEU A 378 6.37 -16.69 -19.49
CA LEU A 378 7.22 -15.50 -19.40
C LEU A 378 6.47 -14.20 -19.67
N LYS A 379 5.45 -14.21 -20.51
CA LYS A 379 4.58 -13.07 -20.81
C LYS A 379 3.43 -12.91 -19.81
N CYS A 380 3.08 -13.95 -19.08
CA CYS A 380 1.95 -13.99 -18.18
C CYS A 380 2.19 -15.03 -17.08
N LEU A 381 3.09 -14.72 -16.14
CA LEU A 381 3.30 -15.55 -14.94
C LEU A 381 2.16 -15.28 -13.96
N PRO A 382 1.24 -16.22 -13.75
CA PRO A 382 0.07 -16.02 -12.90
C PRO A 382 0.40 -16.21 -11.42
N LEU A 383 -0.26 -15.41 -10.57
CA LEU A 383 -0.19 -15.53 -9.13
C LEU A 383 -1.55 -15.13 -8.53
N THR A 384 -2.10 -16.00 -7.70
CA THR A 384 -3.40 -15.79 -7.06
C THR A 384 -3.22 -15.22 -5.67
N VAL A 385 -3.91 -14.13 -5.38
CA VAL A 385 -3.89 -13.49 -4.06
C VAL A 385 -4.80 -14.27 -3.12
N ARG A 386 -4.25 -14.74 -2.00
CA ARG A 386 -4.99 -15.36 -0.91
C ARG A 386 -5.54 -14.33 0.07
N ALA A 387 -4.74 -13.32 0.41
CA ALA A 387 -5.11 -12.27 1.35
C ALA A 387 -4.19 -11.05 1.21
N ALA A 388 -4.62 -9.90 1.72
CA ALA A 388 -3.71 -8.83 2.08
C ALA A 388 -3.05 -9.12 3.45
N ARG A 389 -1.88 -8.52 3.73
CA ARG A 389 -1.29 -8.55 5.06
C ARG A 389 -2.15 -7.73 6.06
N PRO A 390 -1.97 -7.87 7.37
CA PRO A 390 -2.70 -7.10 8.38
C PRO A 390 -2.55 -5.59 8.21
N VAL A 391 -3.59 -4.82 8.59
CA VAL A 391 -3.64 -3.36 8.40
C VAL A 391 -2.50 -2.62 9.11
N GLU A 392 -1.93 -3.20 10.15
CA GLU A 392 -0.79 -2.70 10.91
C GLU A 392 0.48 -2.59 10.05
N GLU A 393 0.60 -3.45 9.03
CA GLU A 393 1.72 -3.48 8.08
C GLU A 393 1.48 -2.59 6.85
N ALA A 394 0.26 -2.08 6.67
CA ALA A 394 -0.08 -1.22 5.55
C ALA A 394 0.67 0.12 5.63
N ILE A 395 1.09 0.66 4.48
CA ILE A 395 1.65 2.01 4.45
C ILE A 395 0.56 3.02 4.81
N ILE A 396 -0.65 2.81 4.31
CA ILE A 396 -1.83 3.62 4.65
C ILE A 396 -3.04 2.72 4.92
N ALA A 397 -3.95 3.19 5.78
CA ALA A 397 -5.30 2.65 5.89
C ALA A 397 -6.25 3.53 5.07
N CYS A 398 -7.12 2.92 4.29
CA CYS A 398 -8.08 3.64 3.45
C CYS A 398 -9.20 4.17 4.34
N LEU A 399 -9.30 5.51 4.46
CA LEU A 399 -10.26 6.21 5.34
C LEU A 399 -11.27 7.07 4.60
N LEU A 400 -11.12 7.25 3.29
CA LEU A 400 -11.90 8.21 2.50
C LEU A 400 -13.39 7.87 2.35
N TYR A 401 -13.89 6.87 3.09
CA TYR A 401 -15.27 6.41 3.02
C TYR A 401 -16.12 6.71 4.26
N THR A 402 -15.61 7.43 5.27
CA THR A 402 -16.11 7.21 6.62
C THR A 402 -16.98 8.30 7.23
N SER A 403 -17.23 9.42 6.55
CA SER A 403 -18.16 10.40 7.09
C SER A 403 -18.91 11.10 5.96
N PRO A 404 -20.25 11.09 5.95
CA PRO A 404 -20.97 12.10 5.19
C PRO A 404 -20.55 13.46 5.70
N SER A 405 -20.14 14.34 4.78
CA SER A 405 -19.88 15.74 5.11
C SER A 405 -21.12 16.32 5.79
N PRO A 406 -20.97 17.19 6.79
CA PRO A 406 -22.12 17.93 7.35
C PRO A 406 -22.91 18.74 6.31
N ARG A 407 -22.42 18.83 5.06
CA ARG A 407 -23.11 19.43 3.92
C ARG A 407 -24.01 18.45 3.16
N ASP A 408 -23.97 17.15 3.49
CA ASP A 408 -24.76 16.11 2.82
C ASP A 408 -26.00 15.73 3.66
N THR A 409 -26.28 16.47 4.75
CA THR A 409 -27.49 16.41 5.58
C THR A 409 -28.24 17.79 5.51
#